data_55c64b156253ab0a9227f24aee289fb8
#
_entry.id   55c64b156253ab0a9227f24aee289fb8
#
_cell.length_a   1.000
_cell.length_b   1.000
_cell.length_c   1.000
_cell.angle_alpha   90.00
_cell.angle_beta   90.00
_cell.angle_gamma   90.00
#
_symmetry.space_group_name_H-M   'P 1'
#
loop_
_entity.id
_entity.type
_entity.pdbx_description
1 polymer ?
#
loop_
_entity_poly.entity_id
_entity_poly.type
_entity_poly.pdbx_seq_one_letter_code
_entity_poly.pdbx_strand_id
1 'polypeptide(L)'
;MIVETPPLHLLAPGKRIEGDWFGGSVPENIVAGENTRIDSSACFRPYRAKGPVGLRTGANVTLWGTALAPAEDATIEIGDDSWIANAVLACRVRIKIGNRVFIAGGVTITDSDFHPLSPAARLMDTVAISPAGDRSRRPPIDARPVEIEDDVWIGINATILKGVRISAGAVIAPGAVVTANVPAGCRVAGNPARIVVGEA
;
A
#
# COMPACT_ATOMS: atom_id res chain seq x y z
N MET A 1 31.60 -1.23 0.99
CA MET A 1 30.94 0.08 1.11
C MET A 1 29.72 -0.16 2.00
N ILE A 2 29.75 0.33 3.23
CA ILE A 2 28.59 0.28 4.13
C ILE A 2 27.64 1.34 3.55
N VAL A 3 26.55 0.92 2.95
CA VAL A 3 25.49 1.84 2.57
C VAL A 3 24.82 2.27 3.88
N GLU A 4 25.07 3.50 4.30
CA GLU A 4 24.37 4.06 5.45
C GLU A 4 22.86 4.01 5.15
N THR A 5 22.14 3.37 6.05
CA THR A 5 20.68 3.38 5.99
C THR A 5 20.21 4.82 6.14
N PRO A 6 19.40 5.37 5.24
CA PRO A 6 18.92 6.73 5.39
C PRO A 6 18.22 6.90 6.75
N PRO A 7 18.36 8.06 7.39
CA PRO A 7 17.75 8.30 8.68
C PRO A 7 16.23 8.17 8.59
N LEU A 8 15.62 7.53 9.59
CA LEU A 8 14.18 7.47 9.74
C LEU A 8 13.69 8.64 10.59
N HIS A 9 12.70 9.36 10.08
CA HIS A 9 12.09 10.53 10.72
C HIS A 9 10.72 10.19 11.29
N LEU A 10 10.33 10.85 12.39
CA LEU A 10 8.97 10.73 12.91
C LEU A 10 7.97 11.28 11.88
N LEU A 11 6.90 10.53 11.65
CA LEU A 11 5.80 10.94 10.78
C LEU A 11 4.98 12.03 11.49
N ALA A 12 5.15 13.27 11.08
CA ALA A 12 4.47 14.43 11.65
C ALA A 12 3.58 15.10 10.60
N PRO A 13 2.23 14.95 10.69
CA PRO A 13 1.29 15.55 9.74
C PRO A 13 1.49 17.06 9.57
N GLY A 14 1.42 17.54 8.33
CA GLY A 14 1.60 18.96 7.99
C GLY A 14 3.04 19.48 8.09
N LYS A 15 4.01 18.66 8.51
CA LYS A 15 5.41 19.09 8.69
C LYS A 15 6.28 18.73 7.50
N ARG A 16 7.35 19.49 7.32
CA ARG A 16 8.48 19.09 6.46
C ARG A 16 9.40 18.19 7.24
N ILE A 17 10.03 17.26 6.55
CA ILE A 17 11.08 16.42 7.10
C ILE A 17 12.40 17.16 6.92
N GLU A 18 13.08 17.43 8.01
CA GLU A 18 14.39 18.10 7.98
C GLU A 18 15.44 17.18 7.37
N GLY A 19 16.24 17.71 6.43
CA GLY A 19 17.24 16.93 5.70
C GLY A 19 16.69 15.98 4.63
N ASP A 20 15.37 16.00 4.39
CA ASP A 20 14.76 15.18 3.34
C ASP A 20 15.21 15.63 1.95
N TRP A 21 15.86 14.74 1.22
CA TRP A 21 16.33 14.99 -0.14
C TRP A 21 15.23 15.37 -1.14
N PHE A 22 13.99 14.89 -0.90
CA PHE A 22 12.83 15.18 -1.77
C PHE A 22 12.22 16.56 -1.47
N GLY A 23 12.35 17.06 -0.24
CA GLY A 23 11.94 18.39 0.17
C GLY A 23 10.41 18.63 0.20
N GLY A 24 9.62 17.57 0.19
CA GLY A 24 8.16 17.63 0.31
C GLY A 24 7.69 17.86 1.73
N SER A 25 6.36 18.00 1.91
CA SER A 25 5.71 18.00 3.21
C SER A 25 4.85 16.75 3.40
N VAL A 26 4.70 16.32 4.63
CA VAL A 26 3.76 15.27 5.01
C VAL A 26 2.33 15.82 4.87
N PRO A 27 1.38 15.12 4.25
CA PRO A 27 -0.01 15.58 4.16
C PRO A 27 -0.63 15.82 5.55
N GLU A 28 -1.55 16.78 5.64
CA GLU A 28 -2.20 17.16 6.92
C GLU A 28 -3.25 16.12 7.37
N ASN A 29 -3.91 15.45 6.40
CA ASN A 29 -4.99 14.49 6.65
C ASN A 29 -4.46 13.07 6.96
N ILE A 30 -3.44 13.02 7.80
CA ILE A 30 -2.85 11.79 8.33
C ILE A 30 -3.07 11.73 9.84
N VAL A 31 -3.43 10.56 10.34
CA VAL A 31 -3.44 10.23 11.76
C VAL A 31 -2.29 9.26 12.02
N ALA A 32 -1.20 9.77 12.56
CA ALA A 32 -0.01 8.97 12.88
C ALA A 32 -0.05 8.54 14.35
N GLY A 33 0.14 7.24 14.59
CA GLY A 33 0.36 6.70 15.92
C GLY A 33 1.76 7.05 16.45
N GLU A 34 1.95 6.79 17.73
CA GLU A 34 3.22 7.06 18.42
C GLU A 34 4.39 6.32 17.75
N ASN A 35 5.55 6.97 17.66
CA ASN A 35 6.78 6.42 17.11
C ASN A 35 6.67 5.88 15.66
N THR A 36 5.68 6.33 14.89
CA THR A 36 5.62 6.01 13.44
C THR A 36 6.71 6.75 12.69
N ARG A 37 7.45 6.04 11.84
CA ARG A 37 8.63 6.56 11.15
C ARG A 37 8.55 6.40 9.63
N ILE A 38 9.22 7.31 8.94
CA ILE A 38 9.30 7.40 7.48
C ILE A 38 10.71 7.82 7.07
N ASP A 39 11.20 7.34 5.94
CA ASP A 39 12.52 7.70 5.41
C ASP A 39 12.52 9.00 4.62
N SER A 40 11.43 9.32 3.91
CA SER A 40 11.35 10.51 3.04
C SER A 40 9.90 10.91 2.75
N SER A 41 9.66 12.19 2.54
CA SER A 41 8.39 12.70 2.03
C SER A 41 8.07 12.21 0.60
N ALA A 42 9.04 11.60 -0.11
CA ALA A 42 8.81 10.93 -1.39
C ALA A 42 7.74 9.84 -1.32
N CYS A 43 7.53 9.21 -0.16
CA CYS A 43 6.45 8.27 0.08
C CYS A 43 5.06 8.85 -0.25
N PHE A 44 4.88 10.16 -0.14
CA PHE A 44 3.63 10.86 -0.42
C PHE A 44 3.55 11.45 -1.84
N ARG A 45 4.54 11.22 -2.70
CA ARG A 45 4.49 11.72 -4.09
C ARG A 45 3.20 11.30 -4.84
N PRO A 46 2.72 10.05 -4.73
CA PRO A 46 1.48 9.62 -5.36
C PRO A 46 0.23 9.87 -4.50
N TYR A 47 0.34 10.46 -3.31
CA TYR A 47 -0.77 10.70 -2.40
C TYR A 47 -1.77 11.69 -2.97
N ARG A 48 -3.08 11.35 -2.96
CA ARG A 48 -4.16 12.16 -3.54
C ARG A 48 -5.37 12.29 -2.62
N ALA A 49 -5.36 11.66 -1.44
CA ALA A 49 -6.50 11.71 -0.52
C ALA A 49 -6.84 13.15 -0.12
N LYS A 50 -8.13 13.47 -0.19
CA LYS A 50 -8.71 14.77 0.20
C LYS A 50 -9.71 14.63 1.33
N GLY A 51 -10.12 13.40 1.66
CA GLY A 51 -10.99 13.10 2.78
C GLY A 51 -10.35 13.46 4.13
N PRO A 52 -11.11 13.38 5.22
CA PRO A 52 -10.63 13.78 6.56
C PRO A 52 -9.44 12.95 7.05
N VAL A 53 -9.31 11.70 6.59
CA VAL A 53 -8.18 10.82 6.90
C VAL A 53 -7.85 9.98 5.65
N GLY A 54 -6.71 10.24 5.03
CA GLY A 54 -6.22 9.44 3.90
C GLY A 54 -5.24 8.34 4.31
N LEU A 55 -4.55 8.53 5.44
CA LEU A 55 -3.68 7.53 6.06
C LEU A 55 -3.90 7.53 7.56
N ARG A 56 -4.05 6.35 8.14
CA ARG A 56 -4.01 6.13 9.59
C ARG A 56 -2.97 5.08 9.90
N THR A 57 -2.10 5.35 10.85
CA THR A 57 -1.15 4.35 11.38
C THR A 57 -1.36 4.16 12.87
N GLY A 58 -1.10 2.95 13.35
CA GLY A 58 -0.90 2.66 14.76
C GLY A 58 0.47 3.12 15.25
N ALA A 59 0.84 2.64 16.43
CA ALA A 59 2.15 2.91 17.04
C ALA A 59 3.27 2.05 16.41
N ASN A 60 4.53 2.53 16.48
CA ASN A 60 5.73 1.82 16.05
C ASN A 60 5.71 1.35 14.59
N VAL A 61 5.01 2.05 13.70
CA VAL A 61 4.99 1.70 12.27
C VAL A 61 6.21 2.27 11.56
N THR A 62 6.84 1.47 10.71
CA THR A 62 7.92 1.94 9.83
C THR A 62 7.50 1.85 8.36
N LEU A 63 7.60 2.97 7.66
CA LEU A 63 7.34 3.11 6.24
C LEU A 63 8.64 3.52 5.53
N TRP A 64 9.35 2.58 4.95
CA TRP A 64 10.62 2.84 4.28
C TRP A 64 10.50 2.68 2.77
N GLY A 65 10.75 3.74 2.00
CA GLY A 65 10.66 3.74 0.53
C GLY A 65 9.26 3.37 0.00
N THR A 66 8.25 3.44 0.85
CA THR A 66 6.89 2.94 0.54
C THR A 66 6.07 4.02 -0.14
N ALA A 67 5.58 3.75 -1.36
CA ALA A 67 4.70 4.65 -2.07
C ALA A 67 3.26 4.53 -1.55
N LEU A 68 2.77 5.58 -0.90
CA LEU A 68 1.39 5.68 -0.38
C LEU A 68 0.52 6.42 -1.39
N ALA A 69 -0.35 5.69 -2.09
CA ALA A 69 -1.14 6.19 -3.22
C ALA A 69 -2.66 6.10 -3.00
N PRO A 70 -3.22 6.69 -1.92
CA PRO A 70 -4.66 6.77 -1.77
C PRO A 70 -5.26 7.75 -2.78
N ALA A 71 -6.37 7.35 -3.44
CA ALA A 71 -7.20 8.22 -4.25
C ALA A 71 -7.94 9.25 -3.36
N GLU A 72 -8.69 10.17 -3.96
CA GLU A 72 -9.28 11.33 -3.27
C GLU A 72 -10.11 10.95 -2.03
N ASP A 73 -10.95 9.91 -2.14
CA ASP A 73 -11.84 9.45 -1.06
C ASP A 73 -11.39 8.14 -0.42
N ALA A 74 -10.16 7.70 -0.71
CA ALA A 74 -9.63 6.44 -0.22
C ALA A 74 -8.89 6.59 1.11
N THR A 75 -8.84 5.48 1.87
CA THR A 75 -8.12 5.44 3.15
C THR A 75 -7.20 4.21 3.21
N ILE A 76 -5.98 4.44 3.65
CA ILE A 76 -5.03 3.39 4.02
C ILE A 76 -4.95 3.35 5.55
N GLU A 77 -5.11 2.16 6.12
CA GLU A 77 -5.00 1.92 7.57
C GLU A 77 -3.91 0.88 7.83
N ILE A 78 -3.03 1.14 8.79
CA ILE A 78 -1.92 0.26 9.16
C ILE A 78 -1.91 0.14 10.69
N GLY A 79 -1.94 -1.07 11.19
CA GLY A 79 -1.92 -1.37 12.62
C GLY A 79 -0.54 -1.24 13.26
N ASP A 80 -0.49 -1.48 14.56
CA ASP A 80 0.70 -1.32 15.39
C ASP A 80 1.85 -2.27 14.99
N ASP A 81 3.09 -1.86 15.30
CA ASP A 81 4.29 -2.68 15.20
C ASP A 81 4.54 -3.26 13.79
N SER A 82 4.08 -2.58 12.74
CA SER A 82 4.16 -3.05 11.36
C SER A 82 5.32 -2.41 10.60
N TRP A 83 5.98 -3.21 9.77
CA TRP A 83 7.11 -2.80 8.93
C TRP A 83 6.78 -2.96 7.45
N ILE A 84 6.86 -1.87 6.69
CA ILE A 84 6.59 -1.85 5.26
C ILE A 84 7.76 -1.19 4.54
N ALA A 85 8.48 -1.96 3.72
CA ALA A 85 9.67 -1.49 3.03
C ALA A 85 9.54 -1.57 1.52
N ASN A 86 9.84 -0.47 0.82
CA ASN A 86 9.89 -0.38 -0.65
C ASN A 86 8.65 -1.00 -1.35
N ALA A 87 7.48 -0.79 -0.78
CA ALA A 87 6.22 -1.31 -1.29
C ALA A 87 5.38 -0.21 -1.96
N VAL A 88 4.37 -0.61 -2.72
CA VAL A 88 3.37 0.29 -3.30
C VAL A 88 1.99 -0.07 -2.73
N LEU A 89 1.36 0.87 -2.05
CA LEU A 89 -0.02 0.76 -1.57
C LEU A 89 -0.92 1.62 -2.46
N ALA A 90 -1.45 1.04 -3.53
CA ALA A 90 -2.30 1.73 -4.51
C ALA A 90 -3.77 1.57 -4.12
N CYS A 91 -4.32 2.57 -3.46
CA CYS A 91 -5.62 2.51 -2.82
C CYS A 91 -6.66 3.41 -3.53
N ARG A 92 -7.76 2.83 -3.97
CA ARG A 92 -8.89 3.55 -4.58
C ARG A 92 -10.10 3.63 -3.66
N VAL A 93 -10.26 2.67 -2.76
CA VAL A 93 -11.35 2.60 -1.77
C VAL A 93 -10.78 2.45 -0.37
N ARG A 94 -10.17 1.29 -0.08
CA ARG A 94 -9.60 1.01 1.23
C ARG A 94 -8.57 -0.12 1.19
N ILE A 95 -7.41 0.14 1.78
CA ILE A 95 -6.45 -0.90 2.17
C ILE A 95 -6.33 -0.88 3.68
N LYS A 96 -6.61 -2.02 4.32
CA LYS A 96 -6.44 -2.21 5.76
C LYS A 96 -5.36 -3.24 6.03
N ILE A 97 -4.37 -2.87 6.84
CA ILE A 97 -3.26 -3.72 7.29
C ILE A 97 -3.34 -3.79 8.82
N GLY A 98 -3.30 -4.99 9.36
CA GLY A 98 -3.36 -5.27 10.80
C GLY A 98 -2.07 -4.94 11.54
N ASN A 99 -1.93 -5.51 12.72
CA ASN A 99 -0.78 -5.32 13.61
C ASN A 99 0.31 -6.33 13.30
N ARG A 100 1.58 -5.98 13.58
CA ARG A 100 2.75 -6.87 13.44
C ARG A 100 2.86 -7.49 12.04
N VAL A 101 2.46 -6.71 11.02
CA VAL A 101 2.55 -7.13 9.63
C VAL A 101 3.91 -6.74 9.06
N PHE A 102 4.58 -7.69 8.40
CA PHE A 102 5.84 -7.44 7.72
C PHE A 102 5.66 -7.51 6.20
N ILE A 103 5.90 -6.40 5.51
CA ILE A 103 5.82 -6.30 4.04
C ILE A 103 7.19 -5.97 3.48
N ALA A 104 7.73 -6.91 2.70
CA ALA A 104 9.05 -6.80 2.10
C ALA A 104 9.07 -5.94 0.83
N GLY A 105 10.27 -5.69 0.30
CA GLY A 105 10.48 -4.81 -0.86
C GLY A 105 9.84 -5.31 -2.16
N GLY A 106 9.40 -4.37 -2.99
CA GLY A 106 8.80 -4.65 -4.29
C GLY A 106 7.35 -5.15 -4.24
N VAL A 107 6.76 -5.27 -3.05
CA VAL A 107 5.37 -5.68 -2.90
C VAL A 107 4.44 -4.60 -3.47
N THR A 108 3.43 -5.05 -4.23
CA THR A 108 2.34 -4.19 -4.68
C THR A 108 1.02 -4.67 -4.08
N ILE A 109 0.33 -3.78 -3.37
CA ILE A 109 -1.03 -4.01 -2.89
C ILE A 109 -1.95 -3.04 -3.62
N THR A 110 -2.96 -3.56 -4.31
CA THR A 110 -3.93 -2.75 -5.01
C THR A 110 -5.35 -3.23 -4.75
N ASP A 111 -6.25 -2.29 -4.48
CA ASP A 111 -7.68 -2.54 -4.30
C ASP A 111 -8.50 -2.26 -5.57
N SER A 112 -7.84 -2.07 -6.73
CA SER A 112 -8.51 -1.74 -7.99
C SER A 112 -7.80 -2.32 -9.21
N ASP A 113 -8.49 -2.31 -10.36
CA ASP A 113 -7.91 -2.71 -11.66
C ASP A 113 -7.05 -1.61 -12.31
N PHE A 114 -6.85 -0.46 -11.66
CA PHE A 114 -6.20 0.75 -12.19
C PHE A 114 -6.91 1.36 -13.41
N HIS A 115 -7.39 0.54 -14.34
CA HIS A 115 -8.04 0.92 -15.59
C HIS A 115 -9.24 0.01 -15.89
N PRO A 116 -10.23 0.48 -16.65
CA PRO A 116 -11.36 -0.35 -17.07
C PRO A 116 -10.93 -1.55 -17.91
N LEU A 117 -11.59 -2.70 -17.72
CA LEU A 117 -11.29 -3.92 -18.48
C LEU A 117 -11.81 -3.84 -19.94
N SER A 118 -12.93 -3.14 -20.19
CA SER A 118 -13.46 -2.93 -21.53
C SER A 118 -12.52 -2.07 -22.38
N PRO A 119 -12.15 -2.48 -23.61
CA PRO A 119 -11.28 -1.70 -24.48
C PRO A 119 -11.80 -0.27 -24.75
N ALA A 120 -13.10 -0.12 -25.00
CA ALA A 120 -13.72 1.18 -25.25
C ALA A 120 -13.64 2.10 -24.03
N ALA A 121 -13.98 1.58 -22.83
CA ALA A 121 -13.85 2.35 -21.59
C ALA A 121 -12.38 2.66 -21.27
N ARG A 122 -11.46 1.75 -21.55
CA ARG A 122 -10.03 1.98 -21.34
C ARG A 122 -9.47 3.08 -22.25
N LEU A 123 -9.94 3.18 -23.50
CA LEU A 123 -9.60 4.31 -24.36
C LEU A 123 -10.11 5.64 -23.79
N MET A 124 -11.36 5.69 -23.31
CA MET A 124 -11.91 6.88 -22.64
C MET A 124 -11.09 7.26 -21.40
N ASP A 125 -10.68 6.28 -20.60
CA ASP A 125 -9.81 6.49 -19.44
C ASP A 125 -8.44 7.05 -19.84
N THR A 126 -7.82 6.51 -20.90
CA THR A 126 -6.54 7.00 -21.42
C THR A 126 -6.63 8.47 -21.84
N VAL A 127 -7.69 8.86 -22.52
CA VAL A 127 -7.93 10.26 -22.90
C VAL A 127 -8.10 11.14 -21.64
N ALA A 128 -8.92 10.69 -20.68
CA ALA A 128 -9.20 11.45 -19.48
C ALA A 128 -7.96 11.66 -18.58
N ILE A 129 -7.01 10.71 -18.52
CA ILE A 129 -5.78 10.83 -17.72
C ILE A 129 -4.62 11.46 -18.47
N SER A 130 -4.75 11.75 -19.76
CA SER A 130 -3.70 12.42 -20.54
C SER A 130 -3.37 13.80 -19.96
N PRO A 131 -2.19 14.39 -20.27
CA PRO A 131 -1.81 15.70 -19.72
C PRO A 131 -2.80 16.83 -19.96
N ALA A 132 -3.57 16.78 -21.09
CA ALA A 132 -4.60 17.73 -21.42
C ALA A 132 -6.03 17.20 -21.15
N GLY A 133 -6.15 16.03 -20.53
CA GLY A 133 -7.43 15.35 -20.29
C GLY A 133 -8.15 15.87 -19.05
N ASP A 134 -9.46 15.63 -19.03
CA ASP A 134 -10.33 15.91 -17.89
C ASP A 134 -10.51 14.65 -17.04
N ARG A 135 -9.84 14.58 -15.90
CA ARG A 135 -9.87 13.42 -14.99
C ARG A 135 -11.24 13.16 -14.36
N SER A 136 -12.15 14.14 -14.34
CA SER A 136 -13.53 13.94 -13.86
C SER A 136 -14.34 13.03 -14.81
N ARG A 137 -13.89 12.90 -16.05
CA ARG A 137 -14.53 12.06 -17.09
C ARG A 137 -14.00 10.63 -17.14
N ARG A 138 -13.20 10.22 -16.18
CA ARG A 138 -12.73 8.84 -16.11
C ARG A 138 -13.92 7.88 -15.96
N PRO A 139 -13.98 6.79 -16.74
CA PRO A 139 -14.97 5.73 -16.53
C PRO A 139 -14.82 5.08 -15.15
N PRO A 140 -15.89 4.44 -14.63
CA PRO A 140 -15.81 3.65 -13.41
C PRO A 140 -14.73 2.54 -13.53
N ILE A 141 -13.97 2.36 -12.45
CA ILE A 141 -12.96 1.32 -12.32
C ILE A 141 -13.41 0.38 -11.20
N ASP A 142 -13.39 -0.93 -11.46
CA ASP A 142 -13.74 -1.92 -10.43
C ASP A 142 -12.70 -1.86 -9.32
N ALA A 143 -13.19 -1.64 -8.10
CA ALA A 143 -12.39 -1.55 -6.91
C ALA A 143 -13.10 -2.28 -5.75
N ARG A 144 -12.32 -3.04 -4.97
CA ARG A 144 -12.79 -3.79 -3.80
C ARG A 144 -11.72 -3.75 -2.73
N PRO A 145 -12.07 -3.42 -1.47
CA PRO A 145 -11.09 -3.30 -0.39
C PRO A 145 -10.17 -4.51 -0.29
N VAL A 146 -8.92 -4.25 0.12
CA VAL A 146 -7.97 -5.30 0.53
C VAL A 146 -7.85 -5.26 2.05
N GLU A 147 -7.89 -6.42 2.67
CA GLU A 147 -7.77 -6.59 4.11
C GLU A 147 -6.65 -7.59 4.43
N ILE A 148 -5.67 -7.16 5.23
CA ILE A 148 -4.56 -7.97 5.73
C ILE A 148 -4.66 -7.95 7.23
N GLU A 149 -4.83 -9.13 7.84
CA GLU A 149 -4.97 -9.27 9.27
C GLU A 149 -3.60 -9.28 9.97
N ASP A 150 -3.62 -9.49 11.29
CA ASP A 150 -2.44 -9.45 12.15
C ASP A 150 -1.42 -10.56 11.82
N ASP A 151 -0.15 -10.31 12.13
CA ASP A 151 0.94 -11.28 12.07
C ASP A 151 1.22 -11.85 10.65
N VAL A 152 0.77 -11.17 9.60
CA VAL A 152 1.00 -11.59 8.20
C VAL A 152 2.40 -11.20 7.74
N TRP A 153 3.06 -12.12 7.04
CA TRP A 153 4.30 -11.85 6.33
C TRP A 153 4.12 -11.91 4.81
N ILE A 154 4.48 -10.81 4.12
CA ILE A 154 4.44 -10.73 2.65
C ILE A 154 5.86 -10.64 2.11
N GLY A 155 6.28 -11.67 1.39
CA GLY A 155 7.60 -11.80 0.78
C GLY A 155 7.82 -10.82 -0.37
N ILE A 156 9.10 -10.61 -0.72
CA ILE A 156 9.53 -9.66 -1.77
C ILE A 156 8.80 -9.88 -3.09
N ASN A 157 8.51 -8.78 -3.81
CA ASN A 157 7.89 -8.79 -5.14
C ASN A 157 6.54 -9.51 -5.22
N ALA A 158 5.85 -9.74 -4.11
CA ALA A 158 4.49 -10.27 -4.15
C ALA A 158 3.49 -9.20 -4.62
N THR A 159 2.38 -9.64 -5.20
CA THR A 159 1.28 -8.76 -5.63
C THR A 159 -0.03 -9.22 -4.98
N ILE A 160 -0.71 -8.31 -4.29
CA ILE A 160 -2.02 -8.55 -3.68
C ILE A 160 -3.06 -7.76 -4.46
N LEU A 161 -4.05 -8.47 -5.00
CA LEU A 161 -5.08 -7.87 -5.85
C LEU A 161 -6.34 -7.50 -5.07
N LYS A 162 -7.16 -6.66 -5.68
CA LYS A 162 -8.42 -6.15 -5.13
C LYS A 162 -9.33 -7.24 -4.57
N GLY A 163 -10.00 -6.92 -3.47
CA GLY A 163 -10.99 -7.79 -2.82
C GLY A 163 -10.41 -8.98 -2.07
N VAL A 164 -9.08 -9.06 -1.95
CA VAL A 164 -8.41 -10.14 -1.21
C VAL A 164 -8.42 -9.85 0.29
N ARG A 165 -8.74 -10.87 1.08
CA ARG A 165 -8.49 -10.92 2.51
C ARG A 165 -7.38 -11.93 2.80
N ILE A 166 -6.34 -11.48 3.50
CA ILE A 166 -5.26 -12.33 4.00
C ILE A 166 -5.44 -12.45 5.50
N SER A 167 -5.80 -13.66 5.95
CA SER A 167 -6.11 -13.88 7.37
C SER A 167 -4.85 -14.02 8.22
N ALA A 168 -5.02 -13.88 9.55
CA ALA A 168 -3.95 -13.75 10.52
C ALA A 168 -2.88 -14.85 10.42
N GLY A 169 -1.63 -14.48 10.58
CA GLY A 169 -0.48 -15.39 10.56
C GLY A 169 -0.18 -16.02 9.21
N ALA A 170 -0.83 -15.59 8.13
CA ALA A 170 -0.54 -16.13 6.79
C ALA A 170 0.82 -15.65 6.26
N VAL A 171 1.42 -16.48 5.41
CA VAL A 171 2.71 -16.20 4.76
C VAL A 171 2.53 -16.20 3.24
N ILE A 172 2.84 -15.07 2.62
CA ILE A 172 2.84 -14.90 1.19
C ILE A 172 4.28 -15.06 0.68
N ALA A 173 4.54 -16.09 -0.09
CA ALA A 173 5.87 -16.36 -0.62
C ALA A 173 6.35 -15.26 -1.58
N PRO A 174 7.68 -15.06 -1.72
CA PRO A 174 8.24 -14.13 -2.69
C PRO A 174 7.69 -14.34 -4.11
N GLY A 175 7.36 -13.24 -4.79
CA GLY A 175 6.86 -13.27 -6.17
C GLY A 175 5.44 -13.82 -6.36
N ALA A 176 4.72 -14.14 -5.29
CA ALA A 176 3.36 -14.65 -5.39
C ALA A 176 2.37 -13.59 -5.86
N VAL A 177 1.39 -13.99 -6.68
CA VAL A 177 0.26 -13.13 -7.10
C VAL A 177 -1.02 -13.65 -6.46
N VAL A 178 -1.46 -12.94 -5.41
CA VAL A 178 -2.63 -13.32 -4.61
C VAL A 178 -3.90 -12.75 -5.23
N THR A 179 -4.76 -13.64 -5.73
CA THR A 179 -6.00 -13.32 -6.44
C THR A 179 -7.26 -13.78 -5.70
N ALA A 180 -7.09 -14.46 -4.56
CA ALA A 180 -8.17 -15.01 -3.74
C ALA A 180 -7.79 -14.93 -2.25
N ASN A 181 -8.77 -15.06 -1.37
CA ASN A 181 -8.55 -15.01 0.07
C ASN A 181 -7.58 -16.11 0.54
N VAL A 182 -6.73 -15.74 1.52
CA VAL A 182 -5.75 -16.64 2.13
C VAL A 182 -6.20 -16.97 3.55
N PRO A 183 -6.41 -18.26 3.88
CA PRO A 183 -6.81 -18.68 5.24
C PRO A 183 -5.69 -18.37 6.27
N ALA A 184 -6.10 -18.28 7.55
CA ALA A 184 -5.18 -18.03 8.64
C ALA A 184 -4.09 -19.10 8.76
N GLY A 185 -2.86 -18.67 9.05
CA GLY A 185 -1.69 -19.54 9.21
C GLY A 185 -1.24 -20.28 7.94
N CYS A 186 -1.89 -20.05 6.80
CA CYS A 186 -1.52 -20.72 5.54
C CYS A 186 -0.35 -20.03 4.85
N ARG A 187 0.50 -20.84 4.21
CA ARG A 187 1.49 -20.36 3.25
C ARG A 187 0.96 -20.48 1.82
N VAL A 188 1.10 -19.42 1.03
CA VAL A 188 0.72 -19.43 -0.39
C VAL A 188 1.89 -19.02 -1.27
N ALA A 189 1.98 -19.61 -2.47
CA ALA A 189 3.03 -19.30 -3.45
C ALA A 189 2.51 -19.41 -4.89
N GLY A 190 3.22 -18.81 -5.82
CA GLY A 190 2.99 -18.89 -7.27
C GLY A 190 2.13 -17.79 -7.86
N ASN A 191 1.88 -17.87 -9.15
CA ASN A 191 1.03 -16.97 -9.93
C ASN A 191 0.05 -17.78 -10.80
N PRO A 192 -1.25 -17.82 -10.50
CA PRO A 192 -1.86 -17.30 -9.27
C PRO A 192 -1.43 -18.09 -8.03
N ALA A 193 -1.41 -17.42 -6.88
CA ALA A 193 -0.98 -18.03 -5.62
C ALA A 193 -1.91 -19.17 -5.20
N ARG A 194 -1.32 -20.27 -4.68
CA ARG A 194 -2.02 -21.45 -4.15
C ARG A 194 -1.42 -21.81 -2.80
N ILE A 195 -2.22 -22.45 -1.96
CA ILE A 195 -1.76 -22.97 -0.66
C ILE A 195 -0.66 -23.99 -0.91
N VAL A 196 0.48 -23.82 -0.25
CA VAL A 196 1.58 -24.77 -0.24
C VAL A 196 1.39 -25.69 0.95
N VAL A 197 1.16 -26.98 0.67
CA VAL A 197 1.04 -28.03 1.70
C VAL A 197 2.46 -28.60 1.90
N GLY A 198 3.02 -28.42 3.11
CA GLY A 198 4.30 -29.01 3.48
C GLY A 198 5.32 -27.99 3.97
N GLU A 199 5.85 -28.27 5.15
CA GLU A 199 6.94 -27.66 5.91
C GLU A 199 6.69 -26.22 6.40
N ALA A 200 6.37 -26.17 7.70
CA ALA A 200 6.58 -24.99 8.55
C ALA A 200 8.06 -24.85 8.88
#